data_b501ea349e8f69eb4648e372132c99c2
#
_entry.id   b501ea349e8f69eb4648e372132c99c2
#
_cell.length_a   1.000
_cell.length_b   1.000
_cell.length_c   1.000
_cell.angle_alpha   90.00
_cell.angle_beta   90.00
_cell.angle_gamma   90.00
#
_symmetry.space_group_name_H-M   'P 1'
#
loop_
_entity.id
_entity.type
_entity.pdbx_description
1 polymer ?
#
loop_
_entity_poly.entity_id
_entity_poly.type
_entity_poly.pdbx_seq_one_letter_code
_entity_poly.pdbx_strand_id
1 'polypeptide(L)'
;MKLHLLDGTYELFRMFYGAPPSQNDAGLEVGATRAILRSFAMLLEREDVTHVGVAFDHVIESFRNELFDGYKTGAGIDEALWAQFPLAEQAAAALGLVVWPMVEFEADDALAAATARFADEVDQVVIASPDKDLCQCVRGERVVLWDRRRDIVLDEPAVIEKHGVPPAAIPDLLALIGDSADGIPGIPRWGAKSTAQVLTRYGAIEQIPDDEGAWDIKVRGAKTLAQNLAAQREDAMLYKRLATLRTDVPLPQTSLADLEWRGADREALEALCATLGETSLLERVRFAD
;
A
#
# COMPACT_ATOMS: atom_id res chain seq x y z
N MET A 1 -18.52 0.17 13.13
CA MET A 1 -18.42 0.11 11.64
C MET A 1 -16.95 0.20 11.24
N LYS A 2 -16.51 -0.62 10.27
CA LYS A 2 -15.14 -0.61 9.78
C LYS A 2 -15.10 -0.25 8.30
N LEU A 3 -14.03 0.45 7.90
CA LEU A 3 -13.67 0.66 6.50
C LEU A 3 -12.47 -0.23 6.18
N HIS A 4 -12.61 -1.08 5.16
CA HIS A 4 -11.53 -1.92 4.64
C HIS A 4 -10.98 -1.31 3.35
N LEU A 5 -9.68 -1.06 3.35
CA LEU A 5 -8.94 -0.50 2.22
C LEU A 5 -7.97 -1.56 1.70
N LEU A 6 -8.15 -2.00 0.47
CA LEU A 6 -7.40 -3.12 -0.08
C LEU A 6 -6.32 -2.62 -1.03
N ASP A 7 -5.11 -3.09 -0.84
CA ASP A 7 -4.00 -2.92 -1.79
C ASP A 7 -4.15 -3.98 -2.89
N GLY A 8 -4.78 -3.58 -3.99
CA GLY A 8 -5.09 -4.46 -5.11
C GLY A 8 -3.86 -4.86 -5.90
N THR A 9 -2.89 -3.96 -6.03
CA THR A 9 -1.62 -4.24 -6.70
C THR A 9 -0.84 -5.32 -5.95
N TYR A 10 -0.65 -5.14 -4.64
CA TYR A 10 -0.01 -6.16 -3.81
C TYR A 10 -0.74 -7.51 -3.89
N GLU A 11 -2.07 -7.53 -3.78
CA GLU A 11 -2.85 -8.75 -3.87
C GLU A 11 -2.68 -9.44 -5.23
N LEU A 12 -2.64 -8.68 -6.33
CA LEU A 12 -2.42 -9.23 -7.68
C LEU A 12 -1.02 -9.85 -7.80
N PHE A 13 0.03 -9.14 -7.39
CA PHE A 13 1.39 -9.65 -7.38
C PHE A 13 1.49 -10.92 -6.52
N ARG A 14 0.93 -10.88 -5.32
CA ARG A 14 0.94 -12.02 -4.39
C ARG A 14 0.26 -13.25 -5.00
N MET A 15 -0.87 -13.06 -5.68
CA MET A 15 -1.58 -14.18 -6.31
C MET A 15 -0.83 -14.71 -7.53
N PHE A 16 -0.21 -13.85 -8.32
CA PHE A 16 0.54 -14.26 -9.49
C PHE A 16 1.74 -15.13 -9.13
N TYR A 17 2.55 -14.72 -8.16
CA TYR A 17 3.72 -15.49 -7.73
C TYR A 17 3.41 -16.61 -6.74
N GLY A 18 2.23 -16.60 -6.13
CA GLY A 18 1.83 -17.57 -5.11
C GLY A 18 0.87 -18.65 -5.58
N ALA A 19 0.14 -18.43 -6.66
CA ALA A 19 -0.80 -19.39 -7.21
C ALA A 19 -0.19 -20.14 -8.42
N PRO A 20 -0.62 -21.37 -8.72
CA PRO A 20 -0.24 -22.04 -9.96
C PRO A 20 -0.77 -21.28 -11.18
N PRO A 21 0.01 -21.19 -12.28
CA PRO A 21 -0.47 -20.63 -13.54
C PRO A 21 -1.73 -21.36 -14.03
N SER A 22 -2.66 -20.59 -14.58
CA SER A 22 -3.94 -21.14 -15.06
C SER A 22 -4.47 -20.33 -16.24
N GLN A 23 -4.67 -20.99 -17.37
CA GLN A 23 -5.18 -20.36 -18.58
C GLN A 23 -6.70 -20.57 -18.70
N ASN A 24 -7.35 -19.62 -19.36
CA ASN A 24 -8.72 -19.79 -19.82
C ASN A 24 -8.77 -20.51 -21.18
N ASP A 25 -9.97 -20.75 -21.72
CA ASP A 25 -10.17 -21.47 -22.99
C ASP A 25 -9.54 -20.74 -24.20
N ALA A 26 -9.27 -19.44 -24.08
CA ALA A 26 -8.58 -18.66 -25.11
C ALA A 26 -7.04 -18.69 -24.97
N GLY A 27 -6.51 -19.41 -23.98
CA GLY A 27 -5.07 -19.50 -23.70
C GLY A 27 -4.49 -18.29 -22.96
N LEU A 28 -5.33 -17.37 -22.46
CA LEU A 28 -4.90 -16.24 -21.66
C LEU A 28 -4.61 -16.70 -20.22
N GLU A 29 -3.45 -16.30 -19.68
CA GLU A 29 -3.14 -16.51 -18.27
C GLU A 29 -4.07 -15.66 -17.38
N VAL A 30 -4.83 -16.32 -16.50
CA VAL A 30 -5.85 -15.71 -15.64
C VAL A 30 -5.79 -16.20 -14.18
N GLY A 31 -4.76 -16.96 -13.84
CA GLY A 31 -4.65 -17.61 -12.53
C GLY A 31 -4.65 -16.63 -11.37
N ALA A 32 -3.91 -15.53 -11.49
CA ALA A 32 -3.87 -14.50 -10.46
C ALA A 32 -5.22 -13.78 -10.33
N THR A 33 -5.89 -13.47 -11.45
CA THR A 33 -7.21 -12.84 -11.44
C THR A 33 -8.28 -13.73 -10.81
N ARG A 34 -8.28 -15.04 -11.12
CA ARG A 34 -9.16 -16.03 -10.44
C ARG A 34 -8.90 -16.07 -8.93
N ALA A 35 -7.62 -16.05 -8.54
CA ALA A 35 -7.25 -16.12 -7.13
C ALA A 35 -7.64 -14.84 -6.37
N ILE A 36 -7.45 -13.65 -6.95
CA ILE A 36 -7.85 -12.39 -6.34
C ILE A 36 -9.37 -12.28 -6.23
N LEU A 37 -10.10 -12.68 -7.27
CA LEU A 37 -11.55 -12.71 -7.28
C LEU A 37 -12.11 -13.58 -6.13
N ARG A 38 -11.59 -14.79 -5.96
CA ARG A 38 -11.97 -15.68 -4.84
C ARG A 38 -11.57 -15.09 -3.48
N SER A 39 -10.38 -14.50 -3.39
CA SER A 39 -9.88 -13.90 -2.14
C SER A 39 -10.72 -12.71 -1.69
N PHE A 40 -11.17 -11.87 -2.63
CA PHE A 40 -12.05 -10.75 -2.31
C PHE A 40 -13.46 -11.22 -1.98
N ALA A 41 -14.00 -12.19 -2.72
CA ALA A 41 -15.29 -12.77 -2.39
C ALA A 41 -15.32 -13.37 -0.97
N MET A 42 -14.28 -14.12 -0.58
CA MET A 42 -14.16 -14.64 0.79
C MET A 42 -14.04 -13.53 1.85
N LEU A 43 -13.38 -12.42 1.54
CA LEU A 43 -13.34 -11.27 2.44
C LEU A 43 -14.73 -10.68 2.66
N LEU A 44 -15.53 -10.58 1.59
CA LEU A 44 -16.88 -10.02 1.61
C LEU A 44 -17.92 -10.92 2.29
N GLU A 45 -17.61 -12.19 2.57
CA GLU A 45 -18.43 -13.07 3.40
C GLU A 45 -18.39 -12.70 4.91
N ARG A 46 -17.43 -11.84 5.32
CA ARG A 46 -17.27 -11.46 6.73
C ARG A 46 -18.29 -10.39 7.12
N GLU A 47 -18.90 -10.56 8.26
CA GLU A 47 -19.92 -9.62 8.78
C GLU A 47 -19.39 -8.23 9.10
N ASP A 48 -18.07 -8.11 9.43
CA ASP A 48 -17.43 -6.83 9.75
C ASP A 48 -16.94 -6.06 8.51
N VAL A 49 -17.08 -6.63 7.30
CA VAL A 49 -16.68 -6.01 6.03
C VAL A 49 -17.90 -5.40 5.35
N THR A 50 -18.15 -4.13 5.62
CA THR A 50 -19.34 -3.42 5.13
C THR A 50 -19.01 -2.24 4.21
N HIS A 51 -17.85 -1.62 4.36
CA HIS A 51 -17.38 -0.51 3.54
C HIS A 51 -16.01 -0.87 3.00
N VAL A 52 -15.85 -0.85 1.69
CA VAL A 52 -14.63 -1.37 1.04
C VAL A 52 -14.24 -0.51 -0.16
N GLY A 53 -12.96 -0.11 -0.18
CA GLY A 53 -12.31 0.45 -1.37
C GLY A 53 -11.08 -0.37 -1.71
N VAL A 54 -10.74 -0.46 -2.99
CA VAL A 54 -9.52 -1.14 -3.47
C VAL A 54 -8.78 -0.25 -4.44
N ALA A 55 -7.47 -0.10 -4.25
CA ALA A 55 -6.60 0.67 -5.13
C ALA A 55 -5.69 -0.25 -5.96
N PHE A 56 -5.46 0.14 -7.20
CA PHE A 56 -4.52 -0.52 -8.10
C PHE A 56 -3.61 0.51 -8.74
N ASP A 57 -2.34 0.16 -8.94
CA ASP A 57 -1.44 0.91 -9.83
C ASP A 57 -1.79 0.56 -11.28
N HIS A 58 -2.79 1.24 -11.84
CA HIS A 58 -3.19 1.06 -13.25
C HIS A 58 -2.02 1.37 -14.19
N VAL A 59 -1.24 2.38 -13.82
CA VAL A 59 0.08 2.70 -14.37
C VAL A 59 1.07 2.63 -13.22
N ILE A 60 2.21 1.95 -13.41
CA ILE A 60 3.21 1.77 -12.33
C ILE A 60 3.99 3.05 -12.09
N GLU A 61 4.34 3.77 -13.17
CA GLU A 61 5.01 5.06 -13.08
C GLU A 61 4.04 6.09 -12.51
N SER A 62 4.53 6.90 -11.58
CA SER A 62 3.75 7.93 -10.90
C SER A 62 4.45 9.29 -10.97
N PHE A 63 3.85 10.32 -10.38
CA PHE A 63 4.49 11.64 -10.25
C PHE A 63 5.90 11.58 -9.61
N ARG A 64 6.21 10.48 -8.88
CA ARG A 64 7.54 10.31 -8.26
C ARG A 64 8.64 10.08 -9.30
N ASN A 65 8.30 9.52 -10.47
CA ASN A 65 9.26 9.34 -11.56
C ASN A 65 9.67 10.68 -12.19
N GLU A 66 8.83 11.73 -12.09
CA GLU A 66 9.20 13.09 -12.50
C GLU A 66 10.16 13.76 -11.50
N LEU A 67 10.18 13.30 -10.23
CA LEU A 67 11.01 13.84 -9.18
C LEU A 67 12.38 13.17 -9.11
N PHE A 68 12.46 11.88 -9.48
CA PHE A 68 13.66 11.08 -9.32
C PHE A 68 13.72 9.95 -10.36
N ASP A 69 14.69 10.02 -11.27
CA ASP A 69 14.88 9.05 -12.36
C ASP A 69 15.15 7.61 -11.87
N GLY A 70 15.63 7.46 -10.64
CA GLY A 70 15.92 6.17 -10.00
C GLY A 70 14.72 5.51 -9.34
N TYR A 71 13.52 6.15 -9.36
CA TYR A 71 12.33 5.60 -8.75
C TYR A 71 11.81 4.37 -9.52
N LYS A 72 11.12 3.47 -8.83
CA LYS A 72 10.59 2.22 -9.42
C LYS A 72 9.82 2.47 -10.71
N THR A 73 9.91 1.51 -11.63
CA THR A 73 9.17 1.52 -12.90
C THR A 73 8.54 0.17 -13.15
N GLY A 74 7.66 0.08 -14.15
CA GLY A 74 7.10 -1.17 -14.65
C GLY A 74 8.09 -2.07 -15.39
N ALA A 75 9.35 -1.66 -15.53
CA ALA A 75 10.35 -2.43 -16.25
C ALA A 75 10.61 -3.80 -15.59
N GLY A 76 10.49 -4.86 -16.37
CA GLY A 76 10.72 -6.23 -15.90
C GLY A 76 9.51 -6.93 -15.27
N ILE A 77 8.35 -6.30 -15.25
CA ILE A 77 7.10 -6.99 -14.91
C ILE A 77 6.81 -8.04 -16.00
N ASP A 78 6.46 -9.25 -15.55
CA ASP A 78 6.07 -10.35 -16.44
C ASP A 78 4.86 -9.95 -17.30
N GLU A 79 4.92 -10.20 -18.62
CA GLU A 79 3.85 -9.82 -19.55
C GLU A 79 2.51 -10.49 -19.17
N ALA A 80 2.54 -11.73 -18.67
CA ALA A 80 1.34 -12.43 -18.24
C ALA A 80 0.75 -11.85 -16.93
N LEU A 81 1.57 -11.25 -16.08
CA LEU A 81 1.11 -10.48 -14.93
C LEU A 81 0.51 -9.16 -15.39
N TRP A 82 1.23 -8.44 -16.27
CA TRP A 82 0.78 -7.16 -16.78
C TRP A 82 -0.61 -7.24 -17.45
N ALA A 83 -0.84 -8.30 -18.24
CA ALA A 83 -2.14 -8.54 -18.86
C ALA A 83 -3.28 -8.76 -17.86
N GLN A 84 -2.99 -9.10 -16.62
CA GLN A 84 -4.00 -9.34 -15.59
C GLN A 84 -4.36 -8.10 -14.75
N PHE A 85 -3.65 -6.98 -14.86
CA PHE A 85 -4.01 -5.75 -14.15
C PHE A 85 -5.44 -5.28 -14.47
N PRO A 86 -5.82 -5.08 -15.75
CA PRO A 86 -7.18 -4.69 -16.07
C PRO A 86 -8.23 -5.73 -15.66
N LEU A 87 -7.88 -7.01 -15.69
CA LEU A 87 -8.79 -8.07 -15.27
C LEU A 87 -9.01 -8.08 -13.76
N ALA A 88 -7.98 -7.77 -12.97
CA ALA A 88 -8.08 -7.67 -11.51
C ALA A 88 -8.95 -6.46 -11.08
N GLU A 89 -8.79 -5.33 -11.76
CA GLU A 89 -9.66 -4.15 -11.57
C GLU A 89 -11.12 -4.49 -11.90
N GLN A 90 -11.36 -5.15 -13.04
CA GLN A 90 -12.69 -5.62 -13.43
C GLN A 90 -13.26 -6.62 -12.42
N ALA A 91 -12.43 -7.53 -11.89
CA ALA A 91 -12.86 -8.49 -10.89
C ALA A 91 -13.33 -7.81 -9.60
N ALA A 92 -12.59 -6.81 -9.13
CA ALA A 92 -12.99 -6.03 -7.97
C ALA A 92 -14.28 -5.22 -8.23
N ALA A 93 -14.39 -4.57 -9.39
CA ALA A 93 -15.58 -3.82 -9.77
C ALA A 93 -16.82 -4.73 -9.92
N ALA A 94 -16.70 -5.91 -10.54
CA ALA A 94 -17.77 -6.89 -10.68
C ALA A 94 -18.25 -7.46 -9.33
N LEU A 95 -17.37 -7.52 -8.33
CA LEU A 95 -17.75 -7.82 -6.95
C LEU A 95 -18.48 -6.67 -6.24
N GLY A 96 -18.68 -5.52 -6.90
CA GLY A 96 -19.32 -4.33 -6.35
C GLY A 96 -18.43 -3.51 -5.43
N LEU A 97 -17.11 -3.68 -5.52
CA LEU A 97 -16.15 -2.85 -4.78
C LEU A 97 -15.93 -1.51 -5.47
N VAL A 98 -15.66 -0.48 -4.67
CA VAL A 98 -15.14 0.78 -5.20
C VAL A 98 -13.69 0.56 -5.60
N VAL A 99 -13.37 0.82 -6.87
CA VAL A 99 -12.04 0.62 -7.45
C VAL A 99 -11.41 1.97 -7.77
N TRP A 100 -10.16 2.15 -7.35
CA TRP A 100 -9.31 3.29 -7.66
C TRP A 100 -8.14 2.86 -8.55
N PRO A 101 -8.28 2.94 -9.90
CA PRO A 101 -7.17 2.68 -10.82
C PRO A 101 -6.30 3.93 -10.91
N MET A 102 -5.13 3.89 -10.29
CA MET A 102 -4.23 5.03 -10.20
C MET A 102 -3.36 5.18 -11.46
N VAL A 103 -3.24 6.41 -11.93
CA VAL A 103 -2.44 6.76 -13.11
C VAL A 103 -1.36 7.78 -12.76
N GLU A 104 -1.69 8.87 -12.09
CA GLU A 104 -0.74 9.91 -11.66
C GLU A 104 -0.15 9.61 -10.28
N PHE A 105 -0.97 9.03 -9.41
CA PHE A 105 -0.62 8.62 -8.04
C PHE A 105 -0.46 7.10 -7.97
N GLU A 106 0.05 6.61 -6.86
CA GLU A 106 0.16 5.17 -6.59
C GLU A 106 -1.05 4.66 -5.80
N ALA A 107 -1.26 3.34 -5.81
CA ALA A 107 -2.30 2.69 -5.02
C ALA A 107 -2.20 3.09 -3.53
N ASP A 108 -0.98 3.13 -2.99
CA ASP A 108 -0.73 3.52 -1.60
C ASP A 108 -1.16 4.95 -1.30
N ASP A 109 -0.99 5.88 -2.24
CA ASP A 109 -1.46 7.25 -2.10
C ASP A 109 -3.00 7.30 -2.03
N ALA A 110 -3.70 6.51 -2.84
CA ALA A 110 -5.15 6.42 -2.79
C ALA A 110 -5.65 5.85 -1.46
N LEU A 111 -4.98 4.80 -0.93
CA LEU A 111 -5.28 4.22 0.39
C LEU A 111 -5.03 5.22 1.52
N ALA A 112 -3.93 5.98 1.45
CA ALA A 112 -3.63 7.04 2.41
C ALA A 112 -4.64 8.18 2.37
N ALA A 113 -5.06 8.61 1.16
CA ALA A 113 -6.06 9.65 0.98
C ALA A 113 -7.44 9.21 1.48
N ALA A 114 -7.87 7.98 1.20
CA ALA A 114 -9.11 7.41 1.72
C ALA A 114 -9.06 7.32 3.25
N THR A 115 -7.93 6.89 3.82
CA THR A 115 -7.72 6.86 5.26
C THR A 115 -7.85 8.26 5.87
N ALA A 116 -7.16 9.26 5.31
CA ALA A 116 -7.21 10.63 5.81
C ALA A 116 -8.62 11.22 5.74
N ARG A 117 -9.39 10.88 4.71
CA ARG A 117 -10.76 11.37 4.51
C ARG A 117 -11.77 10.75 5.46
N PHE A 118 -11.73 9.44 5.66
CA PHE A 118 -12.84 8.70 6.29
C PHE A 118 -12.54 8.14 7.67
N ALA A 119 -11.30 8.20 8.17
CA ALA A 119 -10.95 7.54 9.44
C ALA A 119 -11.71 8.09 10.66
N ASP A 120 -12.16 9.34 10.61
CA ASP A 120 -12.89 9.93 11.72
C ASP A 120 -14.42 9.63 11.66
N GLU A 121 -14.89 9.05 10.55
CA GLU A 121 -16.29 8.66 10.34
C GLU A 121 -16.58 7.18 10.71
N VAL A 122 -15.53 6.39 11.00
CA VAL A 122 -15.63 4.97 11.30
C VAL A 122 -14.98 4.62 12.63
N ASP A 123 -15.32 3.47 13.20
CA ASP A 123 -14.67 2.96 14.41
C ASP A 123 -13.22 2.55 14.13
N GLN A 124 -12.98 1.97 12.94
CA GLN A 124 -11.66 1.52 12.54
C GLN A 124 -11.51 1.52 11.01
N VAL A 125 -10.35 1.95 10.52
CA VAL A 125 -9.85 1.71 9.16
C VAL A 125 -8.86 0.55 9.20
N VAL A 126 -9.08 -0.44 8.34
CA VAL A 126 -8.21 -1.61 8.17
C VAL A 126 -7.60 -1.54 6.77
N ILE A 127 -6.33 -1.18 6.68
CA ILE A 127 -5.59 -1.19 5.42
C ILE A 127 -5.01 -2.59 5.22
N ALA A 128 -5.52 -3.31 4.24
CA ALA A 128 -5.14 -4.69 3.95
C ALA A 128 -3.93 -4.73 3.01
N SER A 129 -2.76 -4.46 3.57
CA SER A 129 -1.45 -4.54 2.92
C SER A 129 -0.36 -4.82 3.96
N PRO A 130 0.68 -5.57 3.63
CA PRO A 130 1.88 -5.73 4.47
C PRO A 130 2.92 -4.64 4.21
N ASP A 131 2.66 -3.71 3.28
CA ASP A 131 3.64 -2.71 2.88
C ASP A 131 4.01 -1.79 4.04
N LYS A 132 5.32 -1.59 4.22
CA LYS A 132 5.85 -0.77 5.30
C LYS A 132 5.57 0.72 5.13
N ASP A 133 5.39 1.17 3.88
CA ASP A 133 5.15 2.57 3.57
C ASP A 133 3.79 3.01 4.11
N LEU A 134 2.80 2.13 4.06
CA LEU A 134 1.48 2.33 4.64
C LEU A 134 1.48 2.39 6.18
N CYS A 135 2.59 1.97 6.85
CA CYS A 135 2.73 2.17 8.29
C CYS A 135 2.62 3.65 8.71
N GLN A 136 2.93 4.58 7.81
CA GLN A 136 2.76 6.02 8.07
C GLN A 136 1.30 6.45 8.26
N CYS A 137 0.34 5.64 7.80
CA CYS A 137 -1.09 5.88 7.97
C CYS A 137 -1.63 5.41 9.31
N VAL A 138 -0.89 4.56 10.03
CA VAL A 138 -1.35 3.92 11.29
C VAL A 138 -1.55 4.97 12.38
N ARG A 139 -2.66 4.84 13.14
CA ARG A 139 -3.04 5.79 14.18
C ARG A 139 -3.73 5.07 15.34
N GLY A 140 -2.98 4.79 16.41
CA GLY A 140 -3.45 3.99 17.54
C GLY A 140 -4.01 2.63 17.08
N GLU A 141 -5.22 2.32 17.54
CA GLU A 141 -6.02 1.18 17.10
C GLU A 141 -7.09 1.58 16.05
N ARG A 142 -7.21 2.89 15.77
CA ARG A 142 -8.22 3.42 14.85
C ARG A 142 -7.86 3.18 13.39
N VAL A 143 -6.58 3.26 13.02
CA VAL A 143 -6.08 2.92 11.70
C VAL A 143 -5.01 1.87 11.85
N VAL A 144 -5.23 0.70 11.29
CA VAL A 144 -4.33 -0.44 11.41
C VAL A 144 -3.99 -1.02 10.03
N LEU A 145 -2.80 -1.62 9.90
CA LEU A 145 -2.48 -2.46 8.77
C LEU A 145 -2.85 -3.91 9.07
N TRP A 146 -3.25 -4.65 8.06
CA TRP A 146 -3.54 -6.07 8.14
C TRP A 146 -2.84 -6.85 7.04
N ASP A 147 -1.80 -7.61 7.41
CA ASP A 147 -1.22 -8.62 6.53
C ASP A 147 -2.17 -9.83 6.46
N ARG A 148 -3.02 -9.85 5.44
CA ARG A 148 -4.04 -10.90 5.24
C ARG A 148 -3.43 -12.30 5.07
N ARG A 149 -2.20 -12.39 4.55
CA ARG A 149 -1.52 -13.67 4.33
C ARG A 149 -1.08 -14.33 5.64
N ARG A 150 -0.58 -13.49 6.58
CA ARG A 150 -0.07 -13.96 7.88
C ARG A 150 -1.08 -13.81 8.99
N ASP A 151 -2.20 -13.15 8.72
CA ASP A 151 -3.21 -12.73 9.69
C ASP A 151 -2.61 -11.89 10.83
N ILE A 152 -1.74 -10.96 10.48
CA ILE A 152 -1.07 -10.06 11.44
C ILE A 152 -1.63 -8.67 11.30
N VAL A 153 -2.11 -8.11 12.40
CA VAL A 153 -2.55 -6.72 12.51
C VAL A 153 -1.43 -5.89 13.14
N LEU A 154 -1.09 -4.76 12.52
CA LEU A 154 -0.13 -3.79 13.03
C LEU A 154 -0.89 -2.53 13.43
N ASP A 155 -1.00 -2.29 14.72
CA ASP A 155 -1.37 -1.03 15.35
C ASP A 155 -0.13 -0.16 15.60
N GLU A 156 -0.28 1.02 16.17
CA GLU A 156 0.83 1.94 16.40
C GLU A 156 1.93 1.35 17.31
N PRO A 157 1.63 0.69 18.45
CA PRO A 157 2.63 -0.03 19.22
C PRO A 157 3.41 -1.07 18.40
N ALA A 158 2.71 -1.85 17.57
CA ALA A 158 3.35 -2.87 16.73
C ALA A 158 4.23 -2.26 15.63
N VAL A 159 3.85 -1.11 15.06
CA VAL A 159 4.69 -0.35 14.13
C VAL A 159 5.97 0.12 14.83
N ILE A 160 5.86 0.69 16.03
CA ILE A 160 7.02 1.14 16.82
C ILE A 160 7.93 -0.04 17.17
N GLU A 161 7.38 -1.17 17.59
CA GLU A 161 8.15 -2.38 17.89
C GLU A 161 8.90 -2.88 16.66
N LYS A 162 8.23 -2.92 15.50
CA LYS A 162 8.78 -3.45 14.26
C LYS A 162 9.84 -2.54 13.64
N HIS A 163 9.62 -1.22 13.63
CA HIS A 163 10.44 -0.25 12.89
C HIS A 163 11.33 0.63 13.80
N GLY A 164 11.05 0.66 15.11
CA GLY A 164 11.77 1.46 16.10
C GLY A 164 11.43 2.95 16.06
N VAL A 165 10.43 3.35 15.26
CA VAL A 165 9.98 4.73 15.12
C VAL A 165 8.44 4.80 15.09
N PRO A 166 7.83 5.92 15.47
CA PRO A 166 6.38 6.09 15.34
C PRO A 166 5.96 6.20 13.85
N PRO A 167 4.69 5.93 13.52
CA PRO A 167 4.15 6.02 12.17
C PRO A 167 4.54 7.28 11.40
N ALA A 168 4.46 8.45 12.03
CA ALA A 168 4.80 9.74 11.42
C ALA A 168 6.27 9.86 10.97
N ALA A 169 7.18 9.04 11.52
CA ALA A 169 8.59 9.06 11.18
C ALA A 169 8.98 7.96 10.17
N ILE A 170 8.04 7.19 9.66
CA ILE A 170 8.30 6.17 8.62
C ILE A 170 8.91 6.77 7.34
N PRO A 171 8.41 7.90 6.79
CA PRO A 171 9.05 8.52 5.63
C PRO A 171 10.51 8.94 5.89
N ASP A 172 10.80 9.48 7.06
CA ASP A 172 12.17 9.84 7.49
C ASP A 172 13.06 8.59 7.62
N LEU A 173 12.52 7.51 8.18
CA LEU A 173 13.21 6.24 8.29
C LEU A 173 13.62 5.74 6.90
N LEU A 174 12.67 5.64 5.97
CA LEU A 174 12.89 5.15 4.61
C LEU A 174 13.85 6.05 3.82
N ALA A 175 13.75 7.36 3.98
CA ALA A 175 14.68 8.31 3.36
C ALA A 175 16.13 8.10 3.79
N LEU A 176 16.35 7.77 5.06
CA LEU A 176 17.69 7.57 5.60
C LEU A 176 18.26 6.18 5.31
N ILE A 177 17.47 5.11 5.49
CA ILE A 177 17.95 3.74 5.27
C ILE A 177 17.90 3.31 3.80
N GLY A 178 17.08 4.00 2.99
CA GLY A 178 16.76 3.61 1.62
C GLY A 178 15.61 2.60 1.54
N ASP A 179 15.07 2.49 0.33
CA ASP A 179 14.09 1.49 -0.06
C ASP A 179 14.43 0.94 -1.44
N SER A 180 14.93 -0.27 -1.48
CA SER A 180 15.34 -0.90 -2.74
C SER A 180 14.15 -1.28 -3.62
N ALA A 181 12.95 -1.48 -3.06
CA ALA A 181 11.75 -1.79 -3.82
C ALA A 181 11.31 -0.58 -4.64
N ASP A 182 11.38 0.61 -4.05
CA ASP A 182 11.05 1.88 -4.69
C ASP A 182 12.23 2.58 -5.37
N GLY A 183 13.43 1.99 -5.30
CA GLY A 183 14.64 2.59 -5.86
C GLY A 183 15.20 3.75 -5.05
N ILE A 184 14.78 3.95 -3.80
CA ILE A 184 15.30 5.00 -2.92
C ILE A 184 16.65 4.56 -2.34
N PRO A 185 17.76 5.29 -2.63
CA PRO A 185 19.09 4.84 -2.25
C PRO A 185 19.38 4.89 -0.74
N GLY A 186 18.74 5.84 -0.04
CA GLY A 186 19.09 6.17 1.34
C GLY A 186 20.40 6.94 1.47
N ILE A 187 20.79 7.23 2.72
CA ILE A 187 22.02 7.95 3.04
C ILE A 187 23.09 6.95 3.49
N PRO A 188 24.33 7.02 2.93
CA PRO A 188 25.38 6.05 3.23
C PRO A 188 25.64 5.91 4.74
N ARG A 189 25.75 4.65 5.20
CA ARG A 189 26.00 4.24 6.58
C ARG A 189 24.82 4.38 7.55
N TRP A 190 23.71 5.00 7.14
CA TRP A 190 22.49 5.01 7.93
C TRP A 190 21.81 3.64 7.82
N GLY A 191 21.72 2.91 8.94
CA GLY A 191 21.05 1.62 9.03
C GLY A 191 19.89 1.70 10.04
N ALA A 192 18.97 0.76 9.98
CA ALA A 192 17.71 0.79 10.74
C ALA A 192 17.88 1.14 12.23
N LYS A 193 18.85 0.52 12.91
CA LYS A 193 19.06 0.75 14.35
C LYS A 193 19.55 2.16 14.67
N SER A 194 20.52 2.69 13.94
CA SER A 194 21.04 4.05 14.15
C SER A 194 19.98 5.09 13.77
N THR A 195 19.29 4.86 12.67
CA THR A 195 18.21 5.73 12.22
C THR A 195 17.07 5.80 13.24
N ALA A 196 16.61 4.66 13.75
CA ALA A 196 15.59 4.62 14.78
C ALA A 196 16.01 5.40 16.05
N GLN A 197 17.26 5.21 16.52
CA GLN A 197 17.78 5.94 17.69
C GLN A 197 17.78 7.46 17.45
N VAL A 198 18.23 7.90 16.27
CA VAL A 198 18.31 9.33 15.94
C VAL A 198 16.92 9.93 15.76
N LEU A 199 16.02 9.26 15.01
CA LEU A 199 14.66 9.73 14.80
C LEU A 199 13.82 9.72 16.08
N THR A 200 14.02 8.75 16.99
CA THR A 200 13.37 8.77 18.31
C THR A 200 13.73 10.01 19.11
N ARG A 201 14.97 10.52 18.95
CA ARG A 201 15.41 11.71 19.67
C ARG A 201 15.00 13.01 18.96
N TYR A 202 15.16 13.09 17.65
CA TYR A 202 14.99 14.34 16.91
C TYR A 202 13.65 14.42 16.14
N GLY A 203 12.94 13.32 15.99
CA GLY A 203 11.63 13.24 15.36
C GLY A 203 11.68 13.19 13.84
N ALA A 204 12.39 14.10 13.19
CA ALA A 204 12.44 14.22 11.74
C ALA A 204 13.86 14.60 11.26
N ILE A 205 14.15 14.33 9.98
CA ILE A 205 15.44 14.65 9.35
C ILE A 205 15.82 16.12 9.53
N GLU A 206 14.85 17.02 9.39
CA GLU A 206 15.05 18.47 9.49
C GLU A 206 15.55 18.91 10.86
N GLN A 207 15.30 18.13 11.90
CA GLN A 207 15.68 18.44 13.27
C GLN A 207 17.03 17.82 13.69
N ILE A 208 17.62 16.96 12.83
CA ILE A 208 18.89 16.33 13.12
C ILE A 208 20.03 17.35 12.89
N PRO A 209 20.85 17.70 13.91
CA PRO A 209 21.96 18.62 13.73
C PRO A 209 23.02 18.06 12.77
N ASP A 210 23.63 18.94 11.96
CA ASP A 210 24.69 18.58 11.01
C ASP A 210 26.01 18.20 11.70
N ASP A 211 26.26 18.75 12.88
CA ASP A 211 27.45 18.46 13.70
C ASP A 211 27.11 17.45 14.78
N GLU A 212 27.81 16.33 14.79
CA GLU A 212 27.64 15.31 15.83
C GLU A 212 27.95 15.81 17.26
N GLY A 213 28.75 16.87 17.37
CA GLY A 213 29.01 17.52 18.65
C GLY A 213 27.78 18.16 19.29
N ALA A 214 26.75 18.44 18.49
CA ALA A 214 25.47 18.93 18.95
C ALA A 214 24.48 17.79 19.26
N TRP A 215 24.83 16.53 19.01
CA TRP A 215 23.96 15.39 19.34
C TRP A 215 24.01 15.10 20.85
N ASP A 216 22.86 15.12 21.49
CA ASP A 216 22.69 14.79 22.90
C ASP A 216 22.41 13.31 23.17
N ILE A 217 22.62 12.47 22.14
CA ILE A 217 22.52 11.01 22.21
C ILE A 217 23.84 10.33 21.78
N LYS A 218 24.05 9.11 22.28
CA LYS A 218 25.21 8.30 21.89
C LYS A 218 24.79 7.29 20.82
N VAL A 219 25.24 7.50 19.59
CA VAL A 219 25.00 6.61 18.46
C VAL A 219 26.35 6.12 17.91
N ARG A 220 26.42 4.81 17.63
CA ARG A 220 27.63 4.23 17.03
C ARG A 220 27.89 4.84 15.66
N GLY A 221 29.05 5.46 15.47
CA GLY A 221 29.41 6.09 14.20
C GLY A 221 28.78 7.47 13.98
N ALA A 222 28.31 8.15 15.03
CA ALA A 222 27.63 9.45 14.96
C ALA A 222 28.34 10.45 14.04
N LYS A 223 29.66 10.60 14.15
CA LYS A 223 30.45 11.48 13.29
C LYS A 223 30.25 11.22 11.80
N THR A 224 30.34 9.94 11.38
CA THR A 224 30.16 9.55 9.98
C THR A 224 28.71 9.73 9.54
N LEU A 225 27.75 9.42 10.42
CA LEU A 225 26.33 9.60 10.13
C LEU A 225 25.99 11.08 9.91
N ALA A 226 26.45 11.96 10.82
CA ALA A 226 26.24 13.40 10.73
C ALA A 226 26.88 13.98 9.46
N GLN A 227 28.15 13.62 9.18
CA GLN A 227 28.87 14.06 7.98
C GLN A 227 28.16 13.63 6.68
N ASN A 228 27.71 12.37 6.59
CA ASN A 228 27.03 11.87 5.40
C ASN A 228 25.66 12.55 5.22
N LEU A 229 24.92 12.76 6.31
CA LEU A 229 23.63 13.45 6.24
C LEU A 229 23.84 14.93 5.85
N ALA A 230 24.78 15.63 6.47
CA ALA A 230 25.07 17.03 6.13
C ALA A 230 25.48 17.19 4.65
N ALA A 231 26.29 16.25 4.12
CA ALA A 231 26.71 16.27 2.72
C ALA A 231 25.59 15.95 1.72
N GLN A 232 24.57 15.20 2.13
CA GLN A 232 23.47 14.72 1.26
C GLN A 232 22.10 15.08 1.83
N ARG A 233 22.00 16.21 2.55
CA ARG A 233 20.73 16.61 3.18
C ARG A 233 19.62 16.87 2.16
N GLU A 234 19.97 17.47 1.02
CA GLU A 234 19.03 17.71 -0.06
C GLU A 234 18.50 16.40 -0.65
N ASP A 235 19.38 15.40 -0.84
CA ASP A 235 18.99 14.06 -1.28
C ASP A 235 18.09 13.38 -0.24
N ALA A 236 18.43 13.49 1.06
CA ALA A 236 17.60 12.93 2.13
C ALA A 236 16.21 13.53 2.15
N MET A 237 16.08 14.84 1.90
CA MET A 237 14.78 15.52 1.81
C MET A 237 14.02 15.12 0.56
N LEU A 238 14.69 14.90 -0.57
CA LEU A 238 14.07 14.34 -1.77
C LEU A 238 13.55 12.91 -1.49
N TYR A 239 14.38 12.04 -0.89
CA TYR A 239 13.99 10.68 -0.54
C TYR A 239 12.81 10.64 0.44
N LYS A 240 12.78 11.54 1.43
CA LYS A 240 11.63 11.70 2.32
C LYS A 240 10.37 12.07 1.53
N ARG A 241 10.49 13.00 0.57
CA ARG A 241 9.37 13.38 -0.29
C ARG A 241 8.86 12.21 -1.13
N LEU A 242 9.77 11.36 -1.65
CA LEU A 242 9.41 10.15 -2.39
C LEU A 242 8.69 9.12 -1.50
N ALA A 243 9.17 8.92 -0.27
CA ALA A 243 8.59 7.99 0.70
C ALA A 243 7.30 8.48 1.36
N THR A 244 6.97 9.79 1.25
CA THR A 244 5.77 10.35 1.87
C THR A 244 4.56 10.10 0.98
N LEU A 245 3.55 9.43 1.53
CA LEU A 245 2.28 9.18 0.83
C LEU A 245 1.45 10.47 0.74
N ARG A 246 0.80 10.64 -0.40
CA ARG A 246 -0.12 11.76 -0.65
C ARG A 246 -1.47 11.44 -0.01
N THR A 247 -2.03 12.41 0.68
CA THR A 247 -3.36 12.32 1.31
C THR A 247 -4.41 13.19 0.63
N ASP A 248 -4.01 13.89 -0.42
CA ASP A 248 -4.82 14.81 -1.20
C ASP A 248 -5.18 14.27 -2.61
N VAL A 249 -5.07 12.95 -2.81
CA VAL A 249 -5.50 12.30 -4.05
C VAL A 249 -6.99 12.57 -4.29
N PRO A 250 -7.38 12.99 -5.50
CA PRO A 250 -8.77 13.30 -5.81
C PRO A 250 -9.60 12.03 -6.00
N LEU A 251 -10.02 11.41 -4.91
CA LEU A 251 -10.94 10.26 -4.95
C LEU A 251 -12.35 10.73 -5.27
N PRO A 252 -13.09 10.03 -6.18
CA PRO A 252 -14.45 10.43 -6.57
C PRO A 252 -15.46 10.36 -5.44
N GLN A 253 -15.28 9.45 -4.47
CA GLN A 253 -16.19 9.25 -3.35
C GLN A 253 -16.12 10.43 -2.39
N THR A 254 -17.26 11.03 -2.10
CA THR A 254 -17.38 12.22 -1.24
C THR A 254 -17.90 11.89 0.16
N SER A 255 -18.50 10.72 0.32
CA SER A 255 -19.06 10.25 1.59
C SER A 255 -18.69 8.80 1.86
N LEU A 256 -18.72 8.42 3.13
CA LEU A 256 -18.50 7.03 3.53
C LEU A 256 -19.55 6.08 2.93
N ALA A 257 -20.80 6.56 2.73
CA ALA A 257 -21.87 5.78 2.11
C ALA A 257 -21.55 5.35 0.66
N ASP A 258 -20.66 6.08 -0.04
CA ASP A 258 -20.22 5.74 -1.38
C ASP A 258 -19.31 4.48 -1.39
N LEU A 259 -18.79 4.10 -0.22
CA LEU A 259 -17.92 2.91 -0.03
C LEU A 259 -18.71 1.72 0.52
N GLU A 260 -20.02 1.87 0.79
CA GLU A 260 -20.85 0.77 1.29
C GLU A 260 -20.95 -0.35 0.26
N TRP A 261 -20.53 -1.55 0.65
CA TRP A 261 -20.69 -2.74 -0.20
C TRP A 261 -22.12 -3.26 -0.16
N ARG A 262 -22.79 -3.24 -1.30
CA ARG A 262 -24.20 -3.63 -1.45
C ARG A 262 -24.40 -4.98 -2.11
N GLY A 263 -23.34 -5.63 -2.54
CA GLY A 263 -23.35 -6.88 -3.27
C GLY A 263 -22.66 -6.75 -4.63
N ALA A 264 -22.44 -7.87 -5.29
CA ALA A 264 -21.83 -7.94 -6.61
C ALA A 264 -22.80 -7.51 -7.70
N ASP A 265 -22.27 -6.93 -8.78
CA ASP A 265 -23.00 -6.74 -10.03
C ASP A 265 -23.13 -8.08 -10.75
N ARG A 266 -24.38 -8.55 -10.88
CA ARG A 266 -24.67 -9.88 -11.45
C ARG A 266 -24.19 -10.00 -12.89
N GLU A 267 -24.55 -9.05 -13.74
CA GLU A 267 -24.24 -9.11 -15.17
C GLU A 267 -22.73 -9.04 -15.41
N ALA A 268 -22.05 -8.11 -14.73
CA ALA A 268 -20.60 -7.93 -14.83
C ALA A 268 -19.85 -9.17 -14.31
N LEU A 269 -20.30 -9.75 -13.18
CA LEU A 269 -19.63 -10.90 -12.59
C LEU A 269 -19.86 -12.18 -13.41
N GLU A 270 -21.06 -12.41 -13.96
CA GLU A 270 -21.35 -13.53 -14.86
C GLU A 270 -20.49 -13.46 -16.12
N ALA A 271 -20.39 -12.29 -16.76
CA ALA A 271 -19.55 -12.07 -17.95
C ALA A 271 -18.06 -12.30 -17.64
N LEU A 272 -17.57 -11.78 -16.52
CA LEU A 272 -16.19 -11.97 -16.11
C LEU A 272 -15.91 -13.45 -15.78
N CYS A 273 -16.78 -14.11 -15.03
CA CYS A 273 -16.64 -15.53 -14.70
C CYS A 273 -16.61 -16.41 -15.95
N ALA A 274 -17.41 -16.09 -16.97
CA ALA A 274 -17.35 -16.77 -18.25
C ALA A 274 -16.00 -16.57 -18.94
N THR A 275 -15.47 -15.34 -18.96
CA THR A 275 -14.14 -15.03 -19.53
C THR A 275 -13.02 -15.74 -18.78
N LEU A 276 -13.13 -15.78 -17.45
CA LEU A 276 -12.12 -16.44 -16.60
C LEU A 276 -12.26 -17.98 -16.56
N GLY A 277 -13.41 -18.56 -16.95
CA GLY A 277 -13.72 -19.98 -16.72
C GLY A 277 -13.93 -20.30 -15.23
N GLU A 278 -14.55 -19.38 -14.47
CA GLU A 278 -14.75 -19.48 -13.02
C GLU A 278 -16.22 -19.33 -12.66
N THR A 279 -17.02 -20.37 -12.86
CA THR A 279 -18.47 -20.32 -12.65
C THR A 279 -18.91 -20.68 -11.23
N SER A 280 -18.09 -21.40 -10.48
CA SER A 280 -18.42 -21.87 -9.12
C SER A 280 -18.61 -20.74 -8.10
N LEU A 281 -18.06 -19.57 -8.37
CA LEU A 281 -18.14 -18.42 -7.48
C LEU A 281 -19.53 -17.80 -7.46
N LEU A 282 -20.29 -17.88 -8.56
CA LEU A 282 -21.61 -17.27 -8.71
C LEU A 282 -22.65 -17.79 -7.70
N GLU A 283 -22.46 -19.02 -7.20
CA GLU A 283 -23.34 -19.62 -6.19
C GLU A 283 -23.07 -19.12 -4.76
N ARG A 284 -21.93 -18.46 -4.54
CA ARG A 284 -21.43 -18.06 -3.21
C ARG A 284 -21.46 -16.57 -2.94
N VAL A 285 -21.55 -15.77 -3.97
CA VAL A 285 -21.50 -14.31 -3.87
C VAL A 285 -22.90 -13.73 -3.67
N ARG A 286 -23.04 -12.78 -2.72
CA ARG A 286 -24.24 -11.98 -2.59
C ARG A 286 -24.28 -10.95 -3.72
N PHE A 287 -25.38 -10.89 -4.43
CA PHE A 287 -25.61 -9.87 -5.47
C PHE A 287 -26.31 -8.65 -4.91
N ALA A 288 -26.10 -7.51 -5.54
CA ALA A 288 -26.88 -6.30 -5.28
C ALA A 288 -28.34 -6.52 -5.74
N ASP A 289 -29.29 -5.90 -5.02
CA ASP A 289 -30.72 -5.96 -5.31
C ASP A 289 -31.10 -5.22 -6.62
#